data_bf662a79c2b9f47bc670b60c3ef741bf
#
_entry.id   bf662a79c2b9f47bc670b60c3ef741bf
#
_cell.length_a   1.000
_cell.length_b   1.000
_cell.length_c   1.000
_cell.angle_alpha   90.00
_cell.angle_beta   90.00
_cell.angle_gamma   90.00
#
_symmetry.space_group_name_H-M   'P 1'
#
loop_
_entity.id
_entity.type
_entity.pdbx_description
1 polymer ?
#
loop_
_entity_poly.entity_id
_entity_poly.type
_entity_poly.pdbx_seq_one_letter_code
_entity_poly.pdbx_strand_id
1 'polypeptide(L)'
;MKTYKNFIRTIVVLTAVSLTFSCSDFLDEEDESNFTTDTYFTKAEHAESAINGIYEPLVPITNSGFGGGTWLMLEFATGLANTSLGQATNIYLVKDLINNSDNGYGSSFWNEYYTGISRANLAIEKIPEINMDETEKQNYLAEAKFFRAYYYFGLVRMFGNIPIITESVDLTSEQLYPEQASAEAVYDLIISDLTDAENSSLPWRDESGRVSMGAIKTLLADVYLTMGGFPLQKTENFQLAANKAKEVIDSKQYTIFDSYDDLHNPATKNTGEYIFMTQFSANIQSGNWQPAILPYNLGISAYSAQTGGIFSTNEFANSYEADDKRAKEKEFYFTSYSLEADRTDSVNLGAPYIFKHFDIQANEESAQSDLNWCIYRYADVLLMYAEAANEAEGAPSTDAYDAINEIRQRAEVPDLSGLSQADFREAVRIERIHELSFENKTWYDMARWRQAYNPETNELEDFVGHHFTYLPNKALTERELLFPIPTSEMQNNPNLVQNQGY
;
A
#
# COMPACT_ATOMS: atom_id res chain seq x y z
N MET A 1 71.06 1.41 -57.68
CA MET A 1 69.56 1.47 -57.76
C MET A 1 68.83 0.27 -57.18
N LYS A 2 69.33 -0.93 -57.23
CA LYS A 2 68.67 -2.12 -56.67
C LYS A 2 68.64 -2.15 -55.12
N THR A 3 69.70 -1.70 -54.45
CA THR A 3 69.82 -1.67 -52.99
C THR A 3 68.84 -0.67 -52.35
N TYR A 4 68.58 0.43 -52.97
CA TYR A 4 67.64 1.45 -52.45
C TYR A 4 66.16 1.02 -52.56
N LYS A 5 65.80 0.26 -53.59
CA LYS A 5 64.44 -0.34 -53.73
C LYS A 5 64.17 -1.41 -52.71
N ASN A 6 65.19 -2.20 -52.34
CA ASN A 6 65.03 -3.22 -51.31
C ASN A 6 64.88 -2.60 -49.89
N PHE A 7 65.61 -1.50 -49.62
CA PHE A 7 65.56 -0.80 -48.36
C PHE A 7 64.16 -0.14 -48.15
N ILE A 8 63.65 0.45 -49.20
CA ILE A 8 62.26 1.07 -49.15
C ILE A 8 61.19 -0.05 -48.99
N ARG A 9 61.34 -1.22 -49.65
CA ARG A 9 60.43 -2.32 -49.48
C ARG A 9 60.44 -2.90 -48.05
N THR A 10 61.62 -2.99 -47.44
CA THR A 10 61.75 -3.46 -46.05
C THR A 10 61.12 -2.50 -45.04
N ILE A 11 61.28 -1.18 -45.26
CA ILE A 11 60.65 -0.16 -44.43
C ILE A 11 59.10 -0.23 -44.57
N VAL A 12 58.57 -0.35 -45.78
CA VAL A 12 57.12 -0.43 -46.05
C VAL A 12 56.53 -1.72 -45.41
N VAL A 13 57.26 -2.85 -45.46
CA VAL A 13 56.81 -4.09 -44.80
C VAL A 13 56.85 -3.99 -43.28
N LEU A 14 57.90 -3.36 -42.71
CA LEU A 14 57.96 -3.12 -41.26
C LEU A 14 56.88 -2.17 -40.79
N THR A 15 56.55 -1.12 -41.52
CA THR A 15 55.47 -0.17 -41.19
C THR A 15 54.11 -0.82 -41.36
N ALA A 16 53.92 -1.71 -42.33
CA ALA A 16 52.68 -2.45 -42.51
C ALA A 16 52.44 -3.50 -41.39
N VAL A 17 53.50 -4.12 -40.85
CA VAL A 17 53.41 -5.07 -39.76
C VAL A 17 53.17 -4.35 -38.40
N SER A 18 53.69 -3.12 -38.21
CA SER A 18 53.41 -2.34 -37.01
C SER A 18 51.97 -1.77 -36.92
N LEU A 19 51.26 -1.73 -38.05
CA LEU A 19 49.86 -1.29 -38.10
C LEU A 19 48.85 -2.42 -37.79
N THR A 20 49.29 -3.68 -37.66
CA THR A 20 48.42 -4.83 -37.31
C THR A 20 48.40 -5.16 -35.81
N PHE A 21 49.19 -4.51 -34.98
CA PHE A 21 49.05 -4.51 -33.53
C PHE A 21 48.19 -3.33 -33.11
N SER A 22 46.95 -3.30 -33.56
CA SER A 22 45.90 -2.47 -32.95
C SER A 22 45.51 -3.20 -31.68
N CYS A 23 45.78 -2.59 -30.53
CA CYS A 23 45.24 -3.04 -29.26
C CYS A 23 43.73 -3.11 -29.38
N SER A 24 43.14 -4.29 -29.32
CA SER A 24 41.69 -4.48 -29.20
C SER A 24 41.15 -3.79 -27.95
N ASP A 25 41.97 -3.73 -26.92
CA ASP A 25 41.61 -3.13 -25.62
C ASP A 25 41.46 -1.58 -25.64
N PHE A 26 41.95 -0.90 -26.73
CA PHE A 26 41.75 0.55 -26.87
C PHE A 26 40.36 0.93 -27.48
N LEU A 27 39.67 -0.06 -28.03
CA LEU A 27 38.33 0.10 -28.60
C LEU A 27 37.20 -0.47 -27.70
N ASP A 28 37.56 -1.15 -26.62
CA ASP A 28 36.62 -1.45 -25.55
C ASP A 28 36.46 -0.15 -24.73
N GLU A 29 35.50 0.65 -25.12
CA GLU A 29 35.03 1.81 -24.39
C GLU A 29 34.35 1.30 -23.10
N GLU A 30 35.16 1.13 -22.04
CA GLU A 30 34.58 1.02 -20.70
C GLU A 30 33.93 2.38 -20.41
N ASP A 31 32.63 2.44 -20.61
CA ASP A 31 31.83 3.62 -20.29
C ASP A 31 31.80 3.76 -18.74
N GLU A 32 32.82 4.40 -18.19
CA GLU A 32 32.93 4.70 -16.75
C GLU A 32 31.79 5.62 -16.27
N SER A 33 31.01 6.18 -17.18
CA SER A 33 29.95 7.14 -16.90
C SER A 33 28.53 6.54 -16.92
N ASN A 34 28.34 5.37 -17.54
CA ASN A 34 27.06 4.66 -17.56
C ASN A 34 27.20 3.29 -16.92
N PHE A 35 26.63 3.16 -15.72
CA PHE A 35 26.50 1.87 -15.07
C PHE A 35 25.50 1.00 -15.84
N THR A 36 25.94 -0.15 -16.33
CA THR A 36 25.06 -1.21 -16.78
C THR A 36 24.65 -2.07 -15.58
N THR A 37 23.57 -2.84 -15.69
CA THR A 37 23.13 -3.76 -14.63
C THR A 37 24.28 -4.69 -14.17
N ASP A 38 25.13 -5.13 -15.10
CA ASP A 38 26.23 -6.07 -14.81
C ASP A 38 27.44 -5.39 -14.15
N THR A 39 27.63 -4.09 -14.31
CA THR A 39 28.74 -3.34 -13.72
C THR A 39 28.38 -2.62 -12.45
N TYR A 40 27.08 -2.46 -12.15
CA TYR A 40 26.60 -1.72 -10.99
C TYR A 40 26.70 -2.54 -9.69
N PHE A 41 26.21 -3.77 -9.65
CA PHE A 41 26.04 -4.55 -8.42
C PHE A 41 27.37 -5.16 -7.91
N THR A 42 28.30 -4.33 -7.47
CA THR A 42 29.65 -4.78 -7.05
C THR A 42 29.99 -4.47 -5.59
N LYS A 43 29.21 -3.63 -4.89
CA LYS A 43 29.46 -3.16 -3.53
C LYS A 43 28.20 -3.18 -2.69
N ALA A 44 28.37 -3.27 -1.36
CA ALA A 44 27.25 -3.20 -0.39
C ALA A 44 26.36 -1.96 -0.57
N GLU A 45 26.95 -0.80 -0.87
CA GLU A 45 26.22 0.46 -1.14
C GLU A 45 25.25 0.35 -2.34
N HIS A 46 25.59 -0.51 -3.30
CA HIS A 46 24.72 -0.76 -4.46
C HIS A 46 23.52 -1.64 -4.07
N ALA A 47 23.70 -2.59 -3.15
CA ALA A 47 22.61 -3.37 -2.60
C ALA A 47 21.63 -2.45 -1.84
N GLU A 48 22.15 -1.61 -0.95
CA GLU A 48 21.33 -0.64 -0.20
C GLU A 48 20.54 0.29 -1.15
N SER A 49 21.21 0.82 -2.17
CA SER A 49 20.57 1.71 -3.16
C SER A 49 19.47 1.00 -3.94
N ALA A 50 19.67 -0.27 -4.30
CA ALA A 50 18.65 -1.08 -4.98
C ALA A 50 17.43 -1.30 -4.07
N ILE A 51 17.66 -1.64 -2.79
CA ILE A 51 16.57 -1.79 -1.82
C ILE A 51 15.83 -0.47 -1.64
N ASN A 52 16.52 0.66 -1.46
CA ASN A 52 15.89 1.97 -1.36
C ASN A 52 15.01 2.29 -2.58
N GLY A 53 15.44 1.86 -3.77
CA GLY A 53 14.65 1.98 -4.99
C GLY A 53 13.33 1.19 -4.98
N ILE A 54 13.22 0.13 -4.19
CA ILE A 54 11.98 -0.68 -4.10
C ILE A 54 10.90 0.04 -3.28
N TYR A 55 11.28 0.94 -2.37
CA TYR A 55 10.32 1.74 -1.59
C TYR A 55 9.64 2.84 -2.40
N GLU A 56 10.29 3.33 -3.47
CA GLU A 56 9.81 4.49 -4.22
C GLU A 56 8.40 4.31 -4.81
N PRO A 57 7.99 3.15 -5.37
CA PRO A 57 6.64 2.95 -5.89
C PRO A 57 5.50 3.09 -4.85
N LEU A 58 5.78 3.08 -3.56
CA LEU A 58 4.79 3.38 -2.52
C LEU A 58 4.35 4.84 -2.56
N VAL A 59 5.24 5.75 -2.96
CA VAL A 59 5.01 7.21 -2.92
C VAL A 59 3.87 7.64 -3.84
N PRO A 60 3.85 7.31 -5.16
CA PRO A 60 2.77 7.72 -6.05
C PRO A 60 1.40 7.16 -5.66
N ILE A 61 1.37 6.00 -4.99
CA ILE A 61 0.13 5.35 -4.57
C ILE A 61 -0.50 6.11 -3.41
N THR A 62 0.32 6.54 -2.45
CA THR A 62 -0.12 7.17 -1.22
C THR A 62 -0.03 8.69 -1.27
N ASN A 63 0.77 9.26 -2.18
CA ASN A 63 0.94 10.70 -2.35
C ASN A 63 0.31 11.14 -3.66
N SER A 64 -0.66 11.98 -3.60
CA SER A 64 -1.32 12.46 -4.79
C SER A 64 -1.00 13.92 -5.04
N GLY A 65 -0.63 14.23 -6.25
CA GLY A 65 -0.65 15.58 -6.71
C GLY A 65 -2.05 16.21 -6.65
N PHE A 66 -2.21 17.35 -7.26
CA PHE A 66 -3.47 18.09 -7.36
C PHE A 66 -4.62 17.18 -7.86
N GLY A 67 -5.53 16.81 -6.99
CA GLY A 67 -6.73 16.05 -7.34
C GLY A 67 -6.86 14.64 -6.76
N GLY A 68 -5.92 14.19 -5.97
CA GLY A 68 -6.00 12.92 -5.26
C GLY A 68 -5.23 11.79 -5.94
N GLY A 69 -4.68 10.86 -5.17
CA GLY A 69 -3.92 9.71 -5.61
C GLY A 69 -4.76 8.44 -5.73
N THR A 70 -4.09 7.38 -6.12
CA THR A 70 -4.70 6.06 -6.27
C THR A 70 -5.33 5.53 -4.98
N TRP A 71 -4.86 5.97 -3.80
CA TRP A 71 -5.46 5.63 -2.51
C TRP A 71 -6.95 6.03 -2.41
N LEU A 72 -7.35 7.13 -3.05
CA LEU A 72 -8.75 7.57 -3.08
C LEU A 72 -9.67 6.56 -3.75
N MET A 73 -9.17 5.82 -4.74
CA MET A 73 -9.95 4.82 -5.47
C MET A 73 -10.56 3.78 -4.54
N LEU A 74 -9.78 3.28 -3.58
CA LEU A 74 -10.23 2.27 -2.61
C LEU A 74 -11.26 2.85 -1.64
N GLU A 75 -11.11 4.11 -1.22
CA GLU A 75 -12.05 4.76 -0.31
C GLU A 75 -13.41 5.02 -0.98
N PHE A 76 -13.41 5.47 -2.24
CA PHE A 76 -14.68 5.67 -2.97
C PHE A 76 -15.38 4.36 -3.36
N ALA A 77 -14.65 3.26 -3.46
CA ALA A 77 -15.22 1.94 -3.72
C ALA A 77 -16.03 1.39 -2.53
N THR A 78 -15.88 1.97 -1.34
CA THR A 78 -16.61 1.56 -0.13
C THR A 78 -18.03 2.13 -0.03
N GLY A 79 -18.28 3.25 -0.71
CA GLY A 79 -19.53 4.02 -0.54
C GLY A 79 -19.57 4.90 0.72
N LEU A 80 -18.50 4.89 1.55
CA LEU A 80 -18.42 5.65 2.81
C LEU A 80 -17.79 7.04 2.61
N ALA A 81 -17.23 7.31 1.44
CA ALA A 81 -16.61 8.57 1.05
C ALA A 81 -17.42 9.31 -0.01
N ASN A 82 -17.31 10.64 -0.02
CA ASN A 82 -17.86 11.50 -1.05
C ASN A 82 -16.86 12.61 -1.42
N THR A 83 -17.16 13.39 -2.47
CA THR A 83 -16.29 14.44 -2.99
C THR A 83 -17.08 15.66 -3.41
N SER A 84 -16.49 16.86 -3.24
CA SER A 84 -16.97 18.10 -3.85
C SER A 84 -16.17 18.51 -5.10
N LEU A 85 -15.16 17.72 -5.50
CA LEU A 85 -14.29 18.02 -6.63
C LEU A 85 -14.99 17.74 -7.96
N GLY A 86 -15.50 18.78 -8.60
CA GLY A 86 -16.36 18.68 -9.78
C GLY A 86 -15.72 18.18 -11.08
N GLN A 87 -14.39 18.02 -11.14
CA GLN A 87 -13.65 17.62 -12.36
C GLN A 87 -12.81 16.35 -12.19
N ALA A 88 -13.11 15.53 -11.19
CA ALA A 88 -12.36 14.33 -10.85
C ALA A 88 -12.93 13.09 -11.55
N THR A 89 -12.76 12.97 -12.86
CA THR A 89 -13.32 11.86 -13.65
C THR A 89 -13.02 10.50 -13.04
N ASN A 90 -11.78 10.21 -12.66
CA ASN A 90 -11.39 8.92 -12.09
C ASN A 90 -12.13 8.59 -10.78
N ILE A 91 -12.37 9.60 -9.93
CA ILE A 91 -13.15 9.45 -8.69
C ILE A 91 -14.60 9.09 -9.02
N TYR A 92 -15.24 9.85 -9.93
CA TYR A 92 -16.64 9.62 -10.29
C TYR A 92 -16.85 8.26 -10.95
N LEU A 93 -15.91 7.76 -11.73
CA LEU A 93 -16.00 6.41 -12.30
C LEU A 93 -16.19 5.35 -11.23
N VAL A 94 -15.42 5.41 -10.14
CA VAL A 94 -15.51 4.47 -9.02
C VAL A 94 -16.74 4.75 -8.17
N LYS A 95 -16.88 6.01 -7.70
CA LYS A 95 -17.93 6.44 -6.77
C LYS A 95 -19.33 6.17 -7.31
N ASP A 96 -19.55 6.36 -8.61
CA ASP A 96 -20.85 6.21 -9.26
C ASP A 96 -21.06 4.81 -9.87
N LEU A 97 -20.22 3.84 -9.53
CA LEU A 97 -20.26 2.44 -10.01
C LEU A 97 -20.32 2.34 -11.55
N ILE A 98 -19.49 3.12 -12.23
CA ILE A 98 -19.33 3.14 -13.69
C ILE A 98 -17.86 3.00 -14.09
N ASN A 99 -17.06 2.42 -13.20
CA ASN A 99 -15.63 2.23 -13.43
C ASN A 99 -15.35 1.45 -14.72
N ASN A 100 -14.22 1.72 -15.36
CA ASN A 100 -13.80 1.06 -16.60
C ASN A 100 -12.27 0.97 -16.66
N SER A 101 -11.76 0.27 -17.65
CA SER A 101 -10.33 0.00 -17.86
C SER A 101 -9.49 1.22 -18.25
N ASP A 102 -10.10 2.37 -18.54
CA ASP A 102 -9.42 3.63 -18.83
C ASP A 102 -9.25 4.50 -17.57
N ASN A 103 -9.66 4.01 -16.38
CA ASN A 103 -9.46 4.73 -15.13
C ASN A 103 -7.98 4.86 -14.82
N GLY A 104 -7.47 6.11 -14.80
CA GLY A 104 -6.07 6.41 -14.59
C GLY A 104 -5.53 5.96 -13.23
N TYR A 105 -6.37 5.86 -12.20
CA TYR A 105 -5.96 5.34 -10.88
C TYR A 105 -5.65 3.83 -10.93
N GLY A 106 -6.49 3.04 -11.63
CA GLY A 106 -6.23 1.62 -11.85
C GLY A 106 -4.94 1.38 -12.63
N SER A 107 -4.71 2.18 -13.69
CA SER A 107 -3.48 2.13 -14.48
C SER A 107 -2.24 2.50 -13.66
N SER A 108 -2.31 3.55 -12.85
CA SER A 108 -1.22 3.96 -11.98
C SER A 108 -0.91 2.89 -10.93
N PHE A 109 -1.94 2.32 -10.29
CA PHE A 109 -1.76 1.25 -9.31
C PHE A 109 -1.06 0.03 -9.92
N TRP A 110 -1.51 -0.44 -11.08
CA TRP A 110 -0.88 -1.54 -11.80
C TRP A 110 0.59 -1.26 -12.11
N ASN A 111 0.86 -0.11 -12.71
CA ASN A 111 2.22 0.25 -13.14
C ASN A 111 3.18 0.40 -11.98
N GLU A 112 2.79 1.05 -10.89
CA GLU A 112 3.65 1.26 -9.73
C GLU A 112 3.96 -0.07 -9.03
N TYR A 113 2.96 -0.96 -8.88
CA TYR A 113 3.17 -2.25 -8.24
C TYR A 113 4.07 -3.17 -9.08
N TYR A 114 3.88 -3.24 -10.40
CA TYR A 114 4.79 -4.00 -11.26
C TYR A 114 6.19 -3.37 -11.36
N THR A 115 6.32 -2.05 -11.26
CA THR A 115 7.62 -1.39 -11.14
C THR A 115 8.33 -1.83 -9.86
N GLY A 116 7.62 -1.88 -8.73
CA GLY A 116 8.14 -2.38 -7.46
C GLY A 116 8.57 -3.85 -7.55
N ILE A 117 7.76 -4.71 -8.18
CA ILE A 117 8.08 -6.12 -8.42
C ILE A 117 9.35 -6.27 -9.28
N SER A 118 9.46 -5.49 -10.36
CA SER A 118 10.63 -5.53 -11.24
C SER A 118 11.92 -5.16 -10.49
N ARG A 119 11.87 -4.11 -9.67
CA ARG A 119 13.01 -3.69 -8.83
C ARG A 119 13.34 -4.73 -7.75
N ALA A 120 12.33 -5.36 -7.14
CA ALA A 120 12.53 -6.44 -6.18
C ALA A 120 13.17 -7.66 -6.83
N ASN A 121 12.73 -8.06 -8.02
CA ASN A 121 13.32 -9.16 -8.79
C ASN A 121 14.79 -8.90 -9.08
N LEU A 122 15.13 -7.70 -9.55
CA LEU A 122 16.51 -7.31 -9.81
C LEU A 122 17.37 -7.39 -8.54
N ALA A 123 16.88 -6.91 -7.41
CA ALA A 123 17.59 -6.98 -6.13
C ALA A 123 17.78 -8.43 -5.68
N ILE A 124 16.74 -9.27 -5.76
CA ILE A 124 16.79 -10.69 -5.40
C ILE A 124 17.79 -11.46 -6.29
N GLU A 125 17.88 -11.10 -7.57
CA GLU A 125 18.83 -11.71 -8.52
C GLU A 125 20.28 -11.28 -8.28
N LYS A 126 20.52 -9.97 -8.08
CA LYS A 126 21.89 -9.40 -8.10
C LYS A 126 22.57 -9.30 -6.73
N ILE A 127 21.83 -9.08 -5.64
CA ILE A 127 22.41 -8.92 -4.30
C ILE A 127 23.20 -10.16 -3.84
N PRO A 128 22.80 -11.42 -4.13
CA PRO A 128 23.57 -12.60 -3.74
C PRO A 128 25.01 -12.60 -4.25
N GLU A 129 25.28 -11.97 -5.40
CA GLU A 129 26.59 -11.93 -6.04
C GLU A 129 27.55 -10.90 -5.41
N ILE A 130 27.02 -9.96 -4.62
CA ILE A 130 27.80 -8.89 -3.99
C ILE A 130 28.61 -9.45 -2.83
N ASN A 131 29.90 -9.12 -2.78
CA ASN A 131 30.76 -9.42 -1.64
C ASN A 131 30.53 -8.41 -0.51
N MET A 132 29.75 -8.79 0.50
CA MET A 132 29.34 -7.96 1.65
C MET A 132 29.11 -8.83 2.89
N ASP A 133 28.81 -8.22 4.04
CA ASP A 133 28.40 -8.95 5.23
C ASP A 133 27.17 -9.83 4.94
N GLU A 134 27.24 -11.09 5.34
CA GLU A 134 26.19 -12.05 5.00
C GLU A 134 24.87 -11.77 5.73
N THR A 135 24.94 -11.26 6.97
CA THR A 135 23.73 -10.90 7.73
C THR A 135 23.02 -9.73 7.07
N GLU A 136 23.77 -8.70 6.70
CA GLU A 136 23.24 -7.53 5.99
C GLU A 136 22.64 -7.93 4.63
N LYS A 137 23.35 -8.82 3.88
CA LYS A 137 22.85 -9.37 2.62
C LYS A 137 21.48 -10.06 2.79
N GLN A 138 21.36 -10.95 3.79
CA GLN A 138 20.12 -11.66 4.06
C GLN A 138 19.00 -10.71 4.48
N ASN A 139 19.30 -9.65 5.22
CA ASN A 139 18.32 -8.62 5.59
C ASN A 139 17.84 -7.85 4.36
N TYR A 140 18.72 -7.44 3.44
CA TYR A 140 18.31 -6.79 2.19
C TYR A 140 17.47 -7.72 1.29
N LEU A 141 17.81 -8.99 1.22
CA LEU A 141 17.01 -9.98 0.48
C LEU A 141 15.62 -10.16 1.11
N ALA A 142 15.54 -10.13 2.43
CA ALA A 142 14.26 -10.18 3.15
C ALA A 142 13.39 -8.96 2.85
N GLU A 143 13.95 -7.75 2.82
CA GLU A 143 13.24 -6.54 2.42
C GLU A 143 12.74 -6.64 0.97
N ALA A 144 13.59 -7.09 0.03
CA ALA A 144 13.19 -7.24 -1.37
C ALA A 144 12.03 -8.24 -1.52
N LYS A 145 12.08 -9.38 -0.83
CA LYS A 145 11.01 -10.40 -0.83
C LYS A 145 9.73 -9.89 -0.17
N PHE A 146 9.86 -9.17 0.96
CA PHE A 146 8.70 -8.52 1.58
C PHE A 146 7.99 -7.60 0.59
N PHE A 147 8.72 -6.75 -0.12
CA PHE A 147 8.12 -5.84 -1.09
C PHE A 147 7.52 -6.55 -2.30
N ARG A 148 8.18 -7.57 -2.83
CA ARG A 148 7.62 -8.37 -3.91
C ARG A 148 6.28 -8.98 -3.49
N ALA A 149 6.23 -9.57 -2.31
CA ALA A 149 5.01 -10.11 -1.72
C ALA A 149 3.94 -9.02 -1.50
N TYR A 150 4.31 -7.86 -0.95
CA TYR A 150 3.39 -6.74 -0.71
C TYR A 150 2.76 -6.23 -2.01
N TYR A 151 3.56 -6.04 -3.05
CA TYR A 151 3.07 -5.59 -4.34
C TYR A 151 2.18 -6.63 -5.01
N TYR A 152 2.55 -7.90 -5.00
CA TYR A 152 1.68 -8.98 -5.48
C TYR A 152 0.39 -9.08 -4.68
N PHE A 153 0.43 -8.89 -3.37
CA PHE A 153 -0.76 -8.92 -2.52
C PHE A 153 -1.74 -7.79 -2.85
N GLY A 154 -1.25 -6.59 -3.15
CA GLY A 154 -2.09 -5.51 -3.65
C GLY A 154 -2.71 -5.82 -5.00
N LEU A 155 -1.91 -6.30 -5.97
CA LEU A 155 -2.38 -6.63 -7.32
C LEU A 155 -3.41 -7.75 -7.33
N VAL A 156 -3.16 -8.85 -6.62
CA VAL A 156 -4.09 -10.01 -6.63
C VAL A 156 -5.43 -9.67 -5.98
N ARG A 157 -5.44 -8.87 -4.91
CA ARG A 157 -6.69 -8.42 -4.28
C ARG A 157 -7.49 -7.49 -5.18
N MET A 158 -6.81 -6.67 -5.96
CA MET A 158 -7.45 -5.68 -6.82
C MET A 158 -7.90 -6.26 -8.16
N PHE A 159 -7.06 -7.08 -8.81
CA PHE A 159 -7.28 -7.53 -10.19
C PHE A 159 -7.54 -9.04 -10.34
N GLY A 160 -7.46 -9.81 -9.27
CA GLY A 160 -7.65 -11.27 -9.29
C GLY A 160 -6.49 -12.00 -9.95
N ASN A 161 -6.75 -12.69 -11.06
CA ASN A 161 -5.69 -13.37 -11.81
C ASN A 161 -4.77 -12.35 -12.49
N ILE A 162 -3.46 -12.50 -12.26
CA ILE A 162 -2.44 -11.55 -12.75
C ILE A 162 -1.18 -12.29 -13.18
N PRO A 163 -0.35 -11.72 -14.06
CA PRO A 163 0.94 -12.30 -14.39
C PRO A 163 1.87 -12.41 -13.20
N ILE A 164 2.55 -13.56 -13.07
CA ILE A 164 3.67 -13.76 -12.15
C ILE A 164 4.98 -13.55 -12.93
N ILE A 165 5.79 -12.58 -12.49
CA ILE A 165 7.11 -12.26 -13.03
C ILE A 165 8.09 -12.30 -11.86
N THR A 166 9.02 -13.25 -11.86
CA THR A 166 10.00 -13.48 -10.77
C THR A 166 11.43 -13.23 -11.17
N GLU A 167 11.67 -12.90 -12.44
CA GLU A 167 12.99 -12.66 -13.03
C GLU A 167 13.00 -11.28 -13.68
N SER A 168 14.20 -10.75 -13.90
CA SER A 168 14.35 -9.54 -14.71
C SER A 168 13.97 -9.82 -16.17
N VAL A 169 13.08 -9.02 -16.73
CA VAL A 169 12.59 -9.18 -18.11
C VAL A 169 13.33 -8.23 -19.03
N ASP A 170 13.93 -8.75 -20.10
CA ASP A 170 14.49 -7.98 -21.20
C ASP A 170 13.71 -8.21 -22.50
N LEU A 171 14.06 -7.47 -23.57
CA LEU A 171 13.38 -7.54 -24.87
C LEU A 171 13.52 -8.92 -25.56
N THR A 172 14.39 -9.80 -25.07
CA THR A 172 14.60 -11.17 -25.59
C THR A 172 13.93 -12.23 -24.73
N SER A 173 13.33 -11.83 -23.61
CA SER A 173 12.70 -12.74 -22.67
C SER A 173 11.46 -13.40 -23.26
N GLU A 174 11.31 -14.72 -23.04
CA GLU A 174 10.08 -15.46 -23.35
C GLU A 174 8.89 -14.95 -22.49
N GLN A 175 9.16 -14.24 -21.39
CA GLN A 175 8.17 -13.66 -20.49
C GLN A 175 7.69 -12.25 -20.91
N LEU A 176 7.99 -11.81 -22.14
CA LEU A 176 7.58 -10.47 -22.61
C LEU A 176 6.04 -10.31 -22.64
N TYR A 177 5.31 -11.39 -22.85
CA TYR A 177 3.84 -11.44 -22.84
C TYR A 177 3.36 -12.55 -21.89
N PRO A 178 3.54 -12.41 -20.57
CA PRO A 178 3.21 -13.47 -19.62
C PRO A 178 1.71 -13.71 -19.57
N GLU A 179 1.32 -14.98 -19.38
CA GLU A 179 -0.06 -15.34 -19.07
C GLU A 179 -0.43 -14.96 -17.62
N GLN A 180 -1.73 -14.80 -17.37
CA GLN A 180 -2.21 -14.62 -16.00
C GLN A 180 -2.10 -15.93 -15.23
N ALA A 181 -1.50 -15.87 -14.06
CA ALA A 181 -1.56 -16.93 -13.08
C ALA A 181 -2.87 -16.83 -12.28
N SER A 182 -3.31 -17.97 -11.74
CA SER A 182 -4.46 -17.96 -10.83
C SER A 182 -4.15 -17.18 -9.55
N ALA A 183 -5.16 -16.58 -8.93
CA ALA A 183 -4.99 -15.91 -7.63
C ALA A 183 -4.31 -16.83 -6.60
N GLU A 184 -4.66 -18.13 -6.56
CA GLU A 184 -4.03 -19.11 -5.67
C GLU A 184 -2.51 -19.21 -5.87
N ALA A 185 -2.06 -19.30 -7.12
CA ALA A 185 -0.62 -19.35 -7.43
C ALA A 185 0.11 -18.06 -7.04
N VAL A 186 -0.56 -16.91 -7.15
CA VAL A 186 0.00 -15.63 -6.68
C VAL A 186 0.13 -15.63 -5.16
N TYR A 187 -0.86 -16.09 -4.42
CA TYR A 187 -0.77 -16.24 -2.95
C TYR A 187 0.32 -17.22 -2.52
N ASP A 188 0.53 -18.32 -3.25
CA ASP A 188 1.61 -19.27 -2.95
C ASP A 188 2.99 -18.60 -3.07
N LEU A 189 3.21 -17.76 -4.09
CA LEU A 189 4.43 -16.96 -4.23
C LEU A 189 4.59 -15.96 -3.07
N ILE A 190 3.52 -15.24 -2.71
CA ILE A 190 3.51 -14.27 -1.60
C ILE A 190 3.92 -14.95 -0.31
N ILE A 191 3.33 -16.11 0.03
CA ILE A 191 3.65 -16.87 1.24
C ILE A 191 5.10 -17.35 1.22
N SER A 192 5.59 -17.83 0.07
CA SER A 192 6.97 -18.26 -0.08
C SER A 192 7.96 -17.13 0.21
N ASP A 193 7.74 -15.95 -0.40
CA ASP A 193 8.60 -14.79 -0.19
C ASP A 193 8.59 -14.31 1.26
N LEU A 194 7.42 -14.23 1.89
CA LEU A 194 7.30 -13.77 3.27
C LEU A 194 7.86 -14.77 4.27
N THR A 195 7.69 -16.09 4.03
CA THR A 195 8.28 -17.14 4.87
C THR A 195 9.81 -17.13 4.80
N ASP A 196 10.36 -16.87 3.62
CA ASP A 196 11.80 -16.69 3.46
C ASP A 196 12.28 -15.42 4.18
N ALA A 197 11.54 -14.31 4.04
CA ALA A 197 11.88 -13.05 4.71
C ALA A 197 11.82 -13.17 6.24
N GLU A 198 10.92 -13.98 6.77
CA GLU A 198 10.77 -14.25 8.21
C GLU A 198 12.01 -14.93 8.83
N ASN A 199 12.86 -15.59 8.01
CA ASN A 199 14.09 -16.21 8.46
C ASN A 199 15.26 -15.23 8.61
N SER A 200 15.08 -13.95 8.33
CA SER A 200 16.09 -12.90 8.46
C SER A 200 16.33 -12.49 9.91
N SER A 201 17.35 -11.67 10.12
CA SER A 201 17.67 -11.05 11.42
C SER A 201 17.17 -9.60 11.51
N LEU A 202 16.19 -9.20 10.73
CA LEU A 202 15.59 -7.89 10.81
C LEU A 202 15.02 -7.62 12.22
N PRO A 203 15.14 -6.38 12.73
CA PRO A 203 14.59 -6.03 14.04
C PRO A 203 13.06 -6.13 14.04
N TRP A 204 12.48 -6.34 15.23
CA TRP A 204 11.02 -6.34 15.38
C TRP A 204 10.38 -5.00 15.01
N ARG A 205 11.07 -3.89 15.25
CA ARG A 205 10.69 -2.53 14.85
C ARG A 205 11.90 -1.84 14.25
N ASP A 206 11.69 -1.04 13.22
CA ASP A 206 12.71 -0.18 12.65
C ASP A 206 12.23 1.28 12.69
N GLU A 207 12.92 2.11 13.49
CA GLU A 207 12.55 3.52 13.69
C GLU A 207 12.89 4.40 12.47
N SER A 208 13.72 3.90 11.55
CA SER A 208 13.98 4.58 10.27
C SER A 208 12.87 4.39 9.25
N GLY A 209 11.92 3.47 9.54
CA GLY A 209 10.78 3.15 8.67
C GLY A 209 11.08 2.09 7.63
N ARG A 210 12.20 1.36 7.75
CA ARG A 210 12.49 0.19 6.91
C ARG A 210 11.63 -1.00 7.32
N VAL A 211 11.59 -2.01 6.44
CA VAL A 211 10.91 -3.27 6.72
C VAL A 211 11.46 -3.89 8.00
N SER A 212 10.57 -4.35 8.86
CA SER A 212 10.87 -4.98 10.14
C SER A 212 10.24 -6.35 10.25
N MET A 213 10.67 -7.16 11.22
CA MET A 213 10.03 -8.45 11.49
C MET A 213 8.53 -8.28 11.81
N GLY A 214 8.18 -7.20 12.52
CA GLY A 214 6.77 -6.87 12.78
C GLY A 214 5.98 -6.62 11.50
N ALA A 215 6.57 -5.92 10.52
CA ALA A 215 5.93 -5.70 9.22
C ALA A 215 5.74 -7.01 8.43
N ILE A 216 6.76 -7.88 8.41
CA ILE A 216 6.68 -9.19 7.74
C ILE A 216 5.56 -10.05 8.34
N LYS A 217 5.51 -10.18 9.67
CA LYS A 217 4.51 -10.99 10.35
C LYS A 217 3.10 -10.41 10.24
N THR A 218 2.97 -9.08 10.24
CA THR A 218 1.69 -8.42 10.02
C THR A 218 1.17 -8.67 8.60
N LEU A 219 2.03 -8.57 7.59
CA LEU A 219 1.64 -8.88 6.21
C LEU A 219 1.28 -10.36 6.05
N LEU A 220 2.01 -11.30 6.68
CA LEU A 220 1.63 -12.72 6.71
C LEU A 220 0.25 -12.93 7.34
N ALA A 221 -0.05 -12.25 8.45
CA ALA A 221 -1.36 -12.33 9.10
C ALA A 221 -2.47 -11.84 8.15
N ASP A 222 -2.28 -10.71 7.47
CA ASP A 222 -3.24 -10.15 6.51
C ASP A 222 -3.44 -11.08 5.29
N VAL A 223 -2.36 -11.66 4.76
CA VAL A 223 -2.40 -12.61 3.64
C VAL A 223 -3.21 -13.85 4.03
N TYR A 224 -2.90 -14.49 5.16
CA TYR A 224 -3.63 -15.67 5.62
C TYR A 224 -5.09 -15.35 5.94
N LEU A 225 -5.37 -14.22 6.58
CA LEU A 225 -6.74 -13.78 6.87
C LEU A 225 -7.54 -13.60 5.58
N THR A 226 -6.93 -12.98 4.57
CA THR A 226 -7.55 -12.78 3.25
C THR A 226 -7.83 -14.10 2.55
N MET A 227 -6.90 -15.06 2.60
CA MET A 227 -7.08 -16.40 2.01
C MET A 227 -8.16 -17.22 2.72
N GLY A 228 -8.39 -16.99 4.01
CA GLY A 228 -9.50 -17.59 4.76
C GLY A 228 -10.87 -17.13 4.27
N GLY A 229 -10.95 -15.91 3.73
CA GLY A 229 -12.15 -15.34 3.12
C GLY A 229 -12.30 -15.63 1.64
N PHE A 230 -13.23 -14.93 1.00
CA PHE A 230 -13.40 -15.01 -0.47
C PHE A 230 -12.23 -14.39 -1.24
N PRO A 231 -11.92 -14.85 -2.46
CA PRO A 231 -12.61 -15.95 -3.18
C PRO A 231 -12.11 -17.34 -2.82
N LEU A 232 -10.95 -17.49 -2.12
CA LEU A 232 -10.29 -18.78 -1.91
C LEU A 232 -10.98 -19.64 -0.85
N GLN A 233 -11.51 -19.03 0.20
CA GLN A 233 -12.21 -19.70 1.31
C GLN A 233 -11.39 -20.84 1.93
N LYS A 234 -10.06 -20.71 2.01
CA LYS A 234 -9.17 -21.65 2.67
C LYS A 234 -9.21 -21.41 4.18
N THR A 235 -10.28 -21.87 4.83
CA THR A 235 -10.60 -21.56 6.22
C THR A 235 -9.54 -22.01 7.22
N GLU A 236 -8.72 -22.99 6.89
CA GLU A 236 -7.55 -23.40 7.68
C GLU A 236 -6.53 -22.28 7.86
N ASN A 237 -6.52 -21.28 6.99
CA ASN A 237 -5.64 -20.11 7.08
C ASN A 237 -6.02 -19.15 8.22
N PHE A 238 -7.24 -19.18 8.73
CA PHE A 238 -7.59 -18.36 9.89
C PHE A 238 -6.71 -18.69 11.11
N GLN A 239 -6.39 -19.96 11.33
CA GLN A 239 -5.46 -20.33 12.41
C GLN A 239 -4.05 -19.78 12.17
N LEU A 240 -3.58 -19.79 10.91
CA LEU A 240 -2.27 -19.24 10.55
C LEU A 240 -2.25 -17.71 10.72
N ALA A 241 -3.33 -17.04 10.33
CA ALA A 241 -3.49 -15.60 10.52
C ALA A 241 -3.47 -15.23 12.02
N ALA A 242 -4.25 -15.95 12.84
CA ALA A 242 -4.27 -15.75 14.28
C ALA A 242 -2.87 -15.93 14.90
N ASN A 243 -2.16 -16.99 14.50
CA ASN A 243 -0.81 -17.24 14.99
C ASN A 243 0.16 -16.10 14.66
N LYS A 244 0.17 -15.61 13.40
CA LYS A 244 1.07 -14.52 12.97
C LYS A 244 0.73 -13.20 13.64
N ALA A 245 -0.55 -12.84 13.77
CA ALA A 245 -0.98 -11.68 14.52
C ALA A 245 -0.60 -11.79 16.01
N LYS A 246 -0.79 -12.97 16.62
CA LYS A 246 -0.41 -13.23 18.01
C LYS A 246 1.09 -13.07 18.24
N GLU A 247 1.93 -13.51 17.31
CA GLU A 247 3.38 -13.30 17.39
C GLU A 247 3.75 -11.80 17.47
N VAL A 248 3.05 -10.94 16.71
CA VAL A 248 3.25 -9.48 16.78
C VAL A 248 2.80 -8.93 18.14
N ILE A 249 1.64 -9.36 18.63
CA ILE A 249 1.10 -8.98 19.96
C ILE A 249 2.07 -9.40 21.07
N ASP A 250 2.52 -10.64 21.07
CA ASP A 250 3.39 -11.20 22.09
C ASP A 250 4.82 -10.64 22.07
N SER A 251 5.24 -10.03 20.94
CA SER A 251 6.52 -9.32 20.83
C SER A 251 6.61 -8.14 21.79
N LYS A 252 5.47 -7.52 22.12
CA LYS A 252 5.36 -6.32 22.97
C LYS A 252 6.18 -5.13 22.44
N GLN A 253 6.43 -5.11 21.13
CA GLN A 253 7.15 -4.03 20.47
C GLN A 253 6.21 -2.90 20.05
N TYR A 254 4.92 -3.13 20.02
CA TYR A 254 3.89 -2.21 19.56
C TYR A 254 2.82 -2.05 20.63
N THR A 255 2.27 -0.85 20.73
CA THR A 255 1.19 -0.50 21.67
C THR A 255 0.26 0.49 20.99
N ILE A 256 -1.04 0.43 21.29
CA ILE A 256 -1.98 1.46 20.85
C ILE A 256 -1.57 2.82 21.44
N PHE A 257 -1.70 3.89 20.67
CA PHE A 257 -1.56 5.25 21.18
C PHE A 257 -2.71 5.58 22.15
N ASP A 258 -2.42 6.33 23.19
CA ASP A 258 -3.43 6.78 24.15
C ASP A 258 -4.39 7.82 23.54
N SER A 259 -3.92 8.60 22.56
CA SER A 259 -4.69 9.62 21.86
C SER A 259 -4.72 9.37 20.35
N TYR A 260 -5.86 9.64 19.72
CA TYR A 260 -5.97 9.65 18.26
C TYR A 260 -5.18 10.81 17.61
N ASP A 261 -4.86 11.87 18.34
CA ASP A 261 -3.98 12.94 17.86
C ASP A 261 -2.61 12.41 17.41
N ASP A 262 -2.12 11.32 18.03
CA ASP A 262 -0.84 10.70 17.69
C ASP A 262 -0.86 10.03 16.29
N LEU A 263 -2.06 9.72 15.75
CA LEU A 263 -2.18 9.16 14.40
C LEU A 263 -1.92 10.19 13.28
N HIS A 264 -1.95 11.46 13.57
CA HIS A 264 -1.65 12.52 12.60
C HIS A 264 -0.60 13.51 13.10
N ASN A 265 0.22 13.08 14.07
CA ASN A 265 1.35 13.84 14.58
C ASN A 265 2.65 13.37 13.91
N PRO A 266 3.34 14.21 13.12
CA PRO A 266 4.60 13.82 12.48
C PRO A 266 5.71 13.38 13.46
N ALA A 267 5.62 13.78 14.73
CA ALA A 267 6.61 13.40 15.76
C ALA A 267 6.51 11.92 16.20
N THR A 268 5.37 11.27 15.96
CA THR A 268 5.14 9.87 16.37
C THR A 268 5.42 8.85 15.26
N LYS A 269 5.79 9.30 14.06
CA LYS A 269 6.05 8.41 12.94
C LYS A 269 7.05 7.31 13.29
N ASN A 270 6.79 6.09 12.85
CA ASN A 270 7.58 4.86 13.08
C ASN A 270 7.68 4.43 14.56
N THR A 271 6.87 5.00 15.44
CA THR A 271 6.86 4.67 16.88
C THR A 271 5.50 4.13 17.33
N GLY A 272 5.39 3.77 18.62
CA GLY A 272 4.13 3.41 19.29
C GLY A 272 3.33 2.35 18.53
N GLU A 273 2.27 2.77 17.90
CA GLU A 273 1.32 1.91 17.18
C GLU A 273 1.78 1.54 15.76
N TYR A 274 2.65 2.36 15.14
CA TYR A 274 3.01 2.19 13.75
C TYR A 274 3.95 1.00 13.52
N ILE A 275 3.61 0.15 12.55
CA ILE A 275 4.35 -1.05 12.16
C ILE A 275 5.05 -0.84 10.82
N PHE A 276 4.34 -0.30 9.83
CA PHE A 276 4.89 -0.02 8.51
C PHE A 276 4.18 1.18 7.86
N MET A 277 4.97 2.10 7.31
CA MET A 277 4.49 3.37 6.74
C MET A 277 5.24 3.71 5.46
N THR A 278 4.59 4.40 4.52
CA THR A 278 5.29 5.15 3.47
C THR A 278 5.90 6.39 4.11
N GLN A 279 7.22 6.57 3.90
CA GLN A 279 7.98 7.64 4.54
C GLN A 279 7.89 8.94 3.75
N PHE A 280 7.63 10.05 4.46
CA PHE A 280 7.60 11.39 3.90
C PHE A 280 8.45 12.35 4.73
N SER A 281 8.96 13.38 4.06
CA SER A 281 9.70 14.48 4.68
C SER A 281 9.37 15.78 3.95
N ALA A 282 8.94 16.79 4.69
CA ALA A 282 8.59 18.09 4.14
C ALA A 282 9.68 18.69 3.24
N ASN A 283 10.96 18.41 3.57
CA ASN A 283 12.11 18.98 2.85
C ASN A 283 12.60 18.14 1.65
N ILE A 284 12.20 16.87 1.54
CA ILE A 284 12.70 15.95 0.50
C ILE A 284 11.54 15.47 -0.38
N GLN A 285 10.58 14.82 0.22
CA GLN A 285 9.37 14.27 -0.42
C GLN A 285 8.20 14.47 0.53
N SER A 286 7.51 15.60 0.39
CA SER A 286 6.36 15.95 1.23
C SER A 286 5.18 15.00 1.01
N GLY A 287 4.49 14.64 2.08
CA GLY A 287 3.15 14.05 2.00
C GLY A 287 2.17 15.07 1.40
N ASN A 288 1.56 14.77 0.26
CA ASN A 288 0.76 15.74 -0.50
C ASN A 288 -0.72 15.36 -0.64
N TRP A 289 -1.30 14.75 0.41
CA TRP A 289 -2.74 14.48 0.47
C TRP A 289 -3.55 15.62 1.10
N GLN A 290 -2.92 16.59 1.74
CA GLN A 290 -3.60 17.73 2.39
C GLN A 290 -4.60 18.44 1.45
N PRO A 291 -4.26 18.74 0.17
CA PRO A 291 -5.22 19.34 -0.75
C PRO A 291 -6.50 18.53 -0.93
N ALA A 292 -6.41 17.19 -0.89
CA ALA A 292 -7.57 16.32 -1.10
C ALA A 292 -8.53 16.33 0.09
N ILE A 293 -8.00 16.40 1.32
CA ILE A 293 -8.80 16.41 2.55
C ILE A 293 -9.25 17.80 3.00
N LEU A 294 -8.79 18.87 2.34
CA LEU A 294 -9.23 20.22 2.61
C LEU A 294 -10.50 20.56 1.80
N PRO A 295 -11.52 21.19 2.42
CA PRO A 295 -12.74 21.57 1.73
C PRO A 295 -12.49 22.59 0.62
N TYR A 296 -13.27 22.52 -0.46
CA TYR A 296 -13.09 23.39 -1.62
C TYR A 296 -13.29 24.86 -1.28
N ASN A 297 -12.23 25.65 -1.48
CA ASN A 297 -12.26 27.14 -1.52
C ASN A 297 -12.89 27.83 -0.30
N LEU A 298 -12.78 27.27 0.90
CA LEU A 298 -13.31 27.86 2.13
C LEU A 298 -12.31 28.79 2.85
N GLY A 299 -11.05 28.90 2.35
CA GLY A 299 -10.04 29.77 2.93
C GLY A 299 -9.52 29.30 4.28
N ILE A 300 -9.51 27.98 4.53
CA ILE A 300 -9.01 27.38 5.77
C ILE A 300 -7.53 27.02 5.72
N SER A 301 -6.86 27.29 4.62
CA SER A 301 -5.42 27.23 4.49
C SER A 301 -4.92 28.39 3.64
N ALA A 302 -3.82 29.01 4.07
CA ALA A 302 -3.12 30.03 3.28
C ALA A 302 -2.08 29.42 2.33
N TYR A 303 -1.71 28.17 2.52
CA TYR A 303 -0.58 27.51 1.87
C TYR A 303 -1.01 26.36 0.95
N SER A 304 -1.95 25.53 1.36
CA SER A 304 -2.38 24.36 0.59
C SER A 304 -3.54 24.70 -0.35
N ALA A 305 -3.56 24.08 -1.52
CA ALA A 305 -4.75 24.03 -2.37
C ALA A 305 -5.89 23.32 -1.61
N GLN A 306 -7.11 23.78 -1.82
CA GLN A 306 -8.30 23.30 -1.15
C GLN A 306 -9.22 22.71 -2.21
N THR A 307 -9.14 21.40 -2.46
CA THR A 307 -9.82 20.78 -3.60
C THR A 307 -11.15 20.11 -3.23
N GLY A 308 -11.37 19.80 -1.95
CA GLY A 308 -12.55 19.04 -1.52
C GLY A 308 -12.55 17.62 -2.11
N GLY A 309 -11.36 17.03 -2.28
CA GLY A 309 -11.20 15.76 -2.97
C GLY A 309 -11.89 14.60 -2.27
N ILE A 310 -11.90 14.58 -0.94
CA ILE A 310 -12.55 13.51 -0.16
C ILE A 310 -13.07 14.01 1.18
N PHE A 311 -14.25 13.54 1.56
CA PHE A 311 -14.82 13.66 2.90
C PHE A 311 -15.70 12.44 3.19
N SER A 312 -16.00 12.16 4.46
CA SER A 312 -16.92 11.10 4.87
C SER A 312 -18.35 11.42 4.46
N THR A 313 -19.16 10.40 4.14
CA THR A 313 -20.61 10.60 4.11
C THR A 313 -21.10 10.95 5.51
N ASN A 314 -22.20 11.73 5.60
CA ASN A 314 -22.79 12.07 6.89
C ASN A 314 -23.30 10.82 7.63
N GLU A 315 -23.87 9.90 6.87
CA GLU A 315 -24.38 8.63 7.39
C GLU A 315 -23.27 7.86 8.07
N PHE A 316 -22.10 7.74 7.45
CA PHE A 316 -20.96 7.04 8.04
C PHE A 316 -20.36 7.77 9.25
N ALA A 317 -20.15 9.08 9.16
CA ALA A 317 -19.64 9.84 10.30
C ALA A 317 -20.61 9.82 11.52
N ASN A 318 -21.89 9.59 11.29
CA ASN A 318 -22.92 9.47 12.34
C ASN A 318 -23.23 8.03 12.76
N SER A 319 -22.59 7.00 12.14
CA SER A 319 -22.88 5.59 12.46
C SER A 319 -22.14 5.07 13.70
N TYR A 320 -21.22 5.84 14.23
CA TYR A 320 -20.49 5.52 15.47
C TYR A 320 -21.41 5.53 16.69
N GLU A 321 -21.06 4.78 17.72
CA GLU A 321 -21.78 4.81 19.00
C GLU A 321 -21.82 6.24 19.57
N ALA A 322 -22.86 6.58 20.34
CA ALA A 322 -23.14 7.98 20.73
C ALA A 322 -21.97 8.67 21.48
N ASP A 323 -21.21 7.92 22.24
CA ASP A 323 -20.08 8.42 23.02
C ASP A 323 -18.72 8.10 22.39
N ASP A 324 -18.71 7.47 21.22
CA ASP A 324 -17.47 7.08 20.54
C ASP A 324 -16.59 8.30 20.27
N LYS A 325 -15.38 8.26 20.82
CA LYS A 325 -14.42 9.34 20.72
C LYS A 325 -14.03 9.64 19.26
N ARG A 326 -13.97 8.62 18.42
CA ARG A 326 -13.60 8.75 16.99
C ARG A 326 -14.54 9.66 16.21
N ALA A 327 -15.81 9.73 16.61
CA ALA A 327 -16.80 10.61 16.01
C ALA A 327 -16.81 12.04 16.57
N LYS A 328 -16.02 12.33 17.60
CA LYS A 328 -15.94 13.69 18.15
C LYS A 328 -15.15 14.61 17.21
N GLU A 329 -15.45 15.92 17.30
CA GLU A 329 -14.81 16.95 16.48
C GLU A 329 -13.28 16.93 16.65
N LYS A 330 -12.56 16.87 15.54
CA LYS A 330 -11.10 16.80 15.46
C LYS A 330 -10.45 15.51 16.01
N GLU A 331 -11.19 14.43 16.05
CA GLU A 331 -10.63 13.08 16.23
C GLU A 331 -10.43 12.42 14.84
N PHE A 332 -11.42 11.69 14.29
CA PHE A 332 -11.32 11.17 12.91
C PHE A 332 -11.88 12.16 11.88
N TYR A 333 -12.77 13.04 12.30
CA TYR A 333 -13.47 13.99 11.44
C TYR A 333 -13.43 15.39 12.02
N PHE A 334 -13.59 16.40 11.13
CA PHE A 334 -13.84 17.78 11.51
C PHE A 334 -14.89 18.40 10.60
N THR A 335 -15.77 19.21 11.19
CA THR A 335 -16.88 19.88 10.51
C THR A 335 -16.74 21.39 10.51
N SER A 336 -15.76 21.89 11.29
CA SER A 336 -15.45 23.31 11.39
C SER A 336 -13.96 23.54 11.60
N TYR A 337 -13.43 24.66 11.14
CA TYR A 337 -12.03 25.02 11.30
C TYR A 337 -11.83 26.52 11.47
N SER A 338 -10.82 26.92 12.28
CA SER A 338 -10.37 28.30 12.44
C SER A 338 -8.85 28.34 12.23
N LEU A 339 -8.38 29.25 11.36
CA LEU A 339 -6.95 29.46 11.08
C LEU A 339 -6.19 30.15 12.22
N GLU A 340 -6.90 30.94 13.02
CA GLU A 340 -6.29 31.73 14.09
C GLU A 340 -6.71 31.13 15.43
N ALA A 341 -5.75 30.83 16.30
CA ALA A 341 -6.00 30.21 17.60
C ALA A 341 -6.94 31.04 18.51
N ASP A 342 -7.01 32.35 18.28
CA ASP A 342 -7.86 33.28 19.01
C ASP A 342 -9.16 33.68 18.29
N ARG A 343 -9.39 33.10 17.09
CA ARG A 343 -10.64 33.30 16.34
C ARG A 343 -11.82 32.74 17.09
N THR A 344 -12.82 33.57 17.31
CA THR A 344 -14.11 33.17 17.92
C THR A 344 -15.08 32.62 16.88
N ASP A 345 -14.82 32.85 15.58
CA ASP A 345 -15.61 32.40 14.44
C ASP A 345 -14.88 31.30 13.65
N SER A 346 -15.40 30.11 13.70
CA SER A 346 -14.95 28.99 12.87
C SER A 346 -15.73 28.93 11.55
N VAL A 347 -15.06 28.51 10.48
CA VAL A 347 -15.71 28.24 9.19
C VAL A 347 -16.37 26.86 9.24
N ASN A 348 -17.66 26.78 8.91
CA ASN A 348 -18.35 25.51 8.73
C ASN A 348 -17.92 24.89 7.39
N LEU A 349 -17.49 23.64 7.41
CA LEU A 349 -16.94 22.95 6.24
C LEU A 349 -18.03 22.32 5.35
N GLY A 350 -19.24 22.20 5.85
CA GLY A 350 -20.40 21.68 5.12
C GLY A 350 -20.47 20.15 5.02
N ALA A 351 -19.43 19.44 5.46
CA ALA A 351 -19.37 17.99 5.50
C ALA A 351 -18.35 17.53 6.56
N PRO A 352 -18.37 16.25 7.01
CA PRO A 352 -17.36 15.70 7.90
C PRO A 352 -16.10 15.36 7.10
N TYR A 353 -15.15 16.30 7.06
CA TYR A 353 -13.84 16.07 6.43
C TYR A 353 -12.95 15.20 7.31
N ILE A 354 -11.94 14.54 6.72
CA ILE A 354 -11.10 13.55 7.38
C ILE A 354 -10.00 14.26 8.16
N PHE A 355 -10.10 14.26 9.50
CA PHE A 355 -9.10 14.85 10.37
C PHE A 355 -7.94 13.88 10.68
N LYS A 356 -8.18 12.58 10.64
CA LYS A 356 -7.22 11.51 10.90
C LYS A 356 -5.91 11.60 10.07
N HIS A 357 -5.95 12.27 8.93
CA HIS A 357 -4.78 12.50 8.06
C HIS A 357 -4.43 13.98 7.93
N PHE A 358 -4.98 14.83 8.78
CA PHE A 358 -4.81 16.28 8.70
C PHE A 358 -3.54 16.73 9.43
N ASP A 359 -2.63 17.34 8.71
CA ASP A 359 -1.42 17.94 9.27
C ASP A 359 -1.66 19.44 9.50
N ILE A 360 -1.85 19.80 10.79
CA ILE A 360 -2.12 21.17 11.21
C ILE A 360 -0.95 22.09 10.82
N GLN A 361 0.28 21.66 11.04
CA GLN A 361 1.46 22.49 10.76
C GLN A 361 1.61 22.72 9.24
N ALA A 362 1.44 21.68 8.43
CA ALA A 362 1.46 21.85 6.98
C ALA A 362 0.36 22.79 6.51
N ASN A 363 -0.84 22.71 7.11
CA ASN A 363 -1.95 23.59 6.75
C ASN A 363 -1.73 25.06 7.10
N GLU A 364 -1.06 25.35 8.21
CA GLU A 364 -0.92 26.70 8.77
C GLU A 364 0.43 27.38 8.42
N GLU A 365 1.46 26.60 8.04
CA GLU A 365 2.81 27.16 7.91
C GLU A 365 3.43 27.02 6.51
N SER A 366 3.22 25.91 5.77
CA SER A 366 4.09 25.62 4.61
C SER A 366 3.46 24.86 3.45
N ALA A 367 2.34 24.20 3.60
CA ALA A 367 1.80 23.17 2.71
C ALA A 367 2.69 21.92 2.56
N GLN A 368 3.80 21.84 3.29
CA GLN A 368 4.73 20.72 3.22
C GLN A 368 4.55 19.85 4.47
N SER A 369 4.15 18.59 4.28
CA SER A 369 3.84 17.67 5.37
C SER A 369 4.95 16.65 5.58
N ASP A 370 5.34 16.47 6.84
CA ASP A 370 6.18 15.38 7.32
C ASP A 370 5.36 14.13 7.70
N LEU A 371 4.04 14.18 7.60
CA LEU A 371 3.18 13.08 8.01
C LEU A 371 3.35 11.88 7.06
N ASN A 372 3.65 10.72 7.62
CA ASN A 372 3.75 9.46 6.91
C ASN A 372 2.37 8.88 6.59
N TRP A 373 2.27 8.08 5.54
CA TRP A 373 1.07 7.29 5.26
C TRP A 373 1.15 5.92 5.94
N CYS A 374 0.19 5.63 6.81
CA CYS A 374 0.13 4.35 7.53
C CYS A 374 -0.31 3.22 6.60
N ILE A 375 0.51 2.16 6.50
CA ILE A 375 0.16 0.93 5.81
C ILE A 375 -0.33 -0.12 6.82
N TYR A 376 0.40 -0.31 7.92
CA TYR A 376 0.03 -1.19 9.02
C TYR A 376 0.29 -0.54 10.36
N ARG A 377 -0.66 -0.68 11.28
CA ARG A 377 -0.55 -0.27 12.68
C ARG A 377 -1.10 -1.34 13.62
N TYR A 378 -0.80 -1.23 14.88
CA TYR A 378 -1.09 -2.27 15.86
C TYR A 378 -2.59 -2.55 16.05
N ALA A 379 -3.45 -1.52 15.92
CA ALA A 379 -4.90 -1.73 15.91
C ALA A 379 -5.37 -2.67 14.80
N ASP A 380 -4.76 -2.61 13.60
CA ASP A 380 -5.06 -3.56 12.52
C ASP A 380 -4.68 -5.00 12.92
N VAL A 381 -3.52 -5.19 13.57
CA VAL A 381 -3.09 -6.51 14.08
C VAL A 381 -4.05 -7.07 15.12
N LEU A 382 -4.50 -6.24 16.07
CA LEU A 382 -5.46 -6.65 17.10
C LEU A 382 -6.79 -7.10 16.48
N LEU A 383 -7.29 -6.36 15.47
CA LEU A 383 -8.53 -6.71 14.77
C LEU A 383 -8.37 -7.93 13.87
N MET A 384 -7.22 -8.08 13.20
CA MET A 384 -6.90 -9.31 12.45
C MET A 384 -6.85 -10.52 13.37
N TYR A 385 -6.24 -10.40 14.56
CA TYR A 385 -6.21 -11.46 15.54
C TYR A 385 -7.61 -11.82 16.04
N ALA A 386 -8.41 -10.82 16.43
CA ALA A 386 -9.76 -11.05 16.94
C ALA A 386 -10.65 -11.78 15.91
N GLU A 387 -10.62 -11.35 14.64
CA GLU A 387 -11.37 -12.01 13.57
C GLU A 387 -10.85 -13.43 13.33
N ALA A 388 -9.55 -13.59 13.12
CA ALA A 388 -8.94 -14.86 12.77
C ALA A 388 -9.12 -15.93 13.86
N ALA A 389 -8.91 -15.57 15.14
CA ALA A 389 -9.09 -16.46 16.27
C ALA A 389 -10.54 -16.92 16.40
N ASN A 390 -11.51 -16.01 16.27
CA ASN A 390 -12.93 -16.34 16.29
C ASN A 390 -13.33 -17.32 15.19
N GLU A 391 -12.79 -17.14 13.98
CA GLU A 391 -13.07 -18.05 12.86
C GLU A 391 -12.40 -19.41 13.03
N ALA A 392 -11.17 -19.44 13.54
CA ALA A 392 -10.41 -20.66 13.72
C ALA A 392 -10.95 -21.53 14.87
N GLU A 393 -11.35 -20.89 15.98
CA GLU A 393 -11.76 -21.59 17.21
C GLU A 393 -13.27 -21.89 17.27
N GLY A 394 -14.06 -21.25 16.41
CA GLY A 394 -15.51 -21.39 16.38
C GLY A 394 -16.26 -20.66 17.50
N ALA A 395 -15.54 -19.86 18.28
CA ALA A 395 -16.06 -18.96 19.30
C ALA A 395 -14.98 -17.95 19.70
N PRO A 396 -15.35 -16.75 20.17
CA PRO A 396 -14.36 -15.77 20.62
C PRO A 396 -13.68 -16.22 21.92
N SER A 397 -12.36 -16.27 21.90
CA SER A 397 -11.53 -16.52 23.08
C SER A 397 -11.38 -15.27 23.96
N THR A 398 -10.87 -15.44 25.18
CA THR A 398 -10.54 -14.29 26.05
C THR A 398 -9.56 -13.35 25.37
N ASP A 399 -8.50 -13.88 24.75
CA ASP A 399 -7.50 -13.07 24.04
C ASP A 399 -8.13 -12.30 22.85
N ALA A 400 -9.14 -12.88 22.16
CA ALA A 400 -9.85 -12.20 21.08
C ALA A 400 -10.70 -11.03 21.62
N TYR A 401 -11.34 -11.19 22.78
CA TYR A 401 -12.02 -10.09 23.47
C TYR A 401 -11.05 -9.03 23.94
N ASP A 402 -9.92 -9.41 24.53
CA ASP A 402 -8.91 -8.47 25.02
C ASP A 402 -8.40 -7.60 23.86
N ALA A 403 -8.14 -8.20 22.69
CA ALA A 403 -7.66 -7.51 21.51
C ALA A 403 -8.64 -6.45 20.99
N ILE A 404 -9.93 -6.79 20.82
CA ILE A 404 -10.90 -5.79 20.34
C ILE A 404 -11.23 -4.76 21.42
N ASN A 405 -11.28 -5.17 22.69
CA ASN A 405 -11.62 -4.26 23.79
C ASN A 405 -10.51 -3.24 24.06
N GLU A 406 -9.24 -3.52 23.79
CA GLU A 406 -8.15 -2.53 23.83
C GLU A 406 -8.44 -1.35 22.90
N ILE A 407 -8.97 -1.60 21.71
CA ILE A 407 -9.39 -0.57 20.74
C ILE A 407 -10.62 0.18 21.26
N ARG A 408 -11.62 -0.56 21.72
CA ARG A 408 -12.89 0.01 22.21
C ARG A 408 -12.68 0.89 23.46
N GLN A 409 -11.76 0.51 24.35
CA GLN A 409 -11.37 1.32 25.51
C GLN A 409 -10.76 2.65 25.10
N ARG A 410 -9.86 2.69 24.08
CA ARG A 410 -9.36 3.96 23.52
C ARG A 410 -10.48 4.80 22.91
N ALA A 411 -11.43 4.15 22.24
CA ALA A 411 -12.60 4.80 21.65
C ALA A 411 -13.65 5.25 22.70
N GLU A 412 -13.43 4.94 23.99
CA GLU A 412 -14.32 5.25 25.12
C GLU A 412 -15.73 4.63 24.96
N VAL A 413 -15.80 3.46 24.26
CA VAL A 413 -17.05 2.69 24.11
C VAL A 413 -17.02 1.41 24.93
N PRO A 414 -18.18 0.82 25.30
CA PRO A 414 -18.26 -0.34 26.18
C PRO A 414 -17.52 -1.57 25.66
N ASP A 415 -16.88 -2.32 26.55
CA ASP A 415 -16.26 -3.60 26.25
C ASP A 415 -17.31 -4.63 25.77
N LEU A 416 -16.92 -5.45 24.81
CA LEU A 416 -17.70 -6.60 24.35
C LEU A 416 -17.47 -7.80 25.25
N SER A 417 -18.49 -8.61 25.46
CA SER A 417 -18.41 -9.88 26.19
C SER A 417 -19.58 -10.79 25.89
N GLY A 418 -19.41 -12.10 26.02
CA GLY A 418 -20.48 -13.11 25.99
C GLY A 418 -21.20 -13.28 24.65
N LEU A 419 -20.60 -12.84 23.54
CA LEU A 419 -21.16 -12.94 22.20
C LEU A 419 -21.01 -14.35 21.63
N SER A 420 -21.94 -14.74 20.76
CA SER A 420 -21.76 -15.91 19.91
C SER A 420 -20.64 -15.66 18.87
N GLN A 421 -20.14 -16.73 18.20
CA GLN A 421 -19.20 -16.59 17.11
C GLN A 421 -19.70 -15.62 16.04
N ALA A 422 -20.96 -15.71 15.66
CA ALA A 422 -21.56 -14.88 14.61
C ALA A 422 -21.66 -13.42 15.04
N ASP A 423 -22.15 -13.15 16.25
CA ASP A 423 -22.29 -11.78 16.76
C ASP A 423 -20.92 -11.13 16.99
N PHE A 424 -19.94 -11.89 17.44
CA PHE A 424 -18.57 -11.40 17.60
C PHE A 424 -17.91 -11.10 16.25
N ARG A 425 -18.12 -11.96 15.23
CA ARG A 425 -17.66 -11.73 13.85
C ARG A 425 -18.17 -10.38 13.33
N GLU A 426 -19.47 -10.15 13.47
CA GLU A 426 -20.08 -8.90 13.02
C GLU A 426 -19.52 -7.69 13.77
N ALA A 427 -19.42 -7.79 15.11
CA ALA A 427 -18.83 -6.75 15.93
C ALA A 427 -17.38 -6.41 15.55
N VAL A 428 -16.52 -7.42 15.30
CA VAL A 428 -15.14 -7.20 14.86
C VAL A 428 -15.09 -6.53 13.49
N ARG A 429 -15.94 -6.94 12.54
CA ARG A 429 -15.99 -6.35 11.19
C ARG A 429 -16.43 -4.89 11.22
N ILE A 430 -17.45 -4.56 12.01
CA ILE A 430 -17.89 -3.19 12.20
C ILE A 430 -16.80 -2.36 12.90
N GLU A 431 -16.15 -2.91 13.94
CA GLU A 431 -15.05 -2.24 14.63
C GLU A 431 -13.87 -1.95 13.67
N ARG A 432 -13.54 -2.90 12.76
CA ARG A 432 -12.52 -2.68 11.72
C ARG A 432 -12.89 -1.54 10.77
N ILE A 433 -14.15 -1.48 10.34
CA ILE A 433 -14.63 -0.41 9.47
C ILE A 433 -14.52 0.96 10.17
N HIS A 434 -14.91 1.05 11.43
CA HIS A 434 -14.84 2.29 12.20
C HIS A 434 -13.41 2.69 12.52
N GLU A 435 -12.58 1.74 13.01
CA GLU A 435 -11.22 2.02 13.45
C GLU A 435 -10.27 2.32 12.27
N LEU A 436 -10.38 1.54 11.19
CA LEU A 436 -9.48 1.62 10.05
C LEU A 436 -10.06 2.41 8.86
N SER A 437 -11.13 3.18 9.10
CA SER A 437 -11.73 4.04 8.07
C SER A 437 -10.68 4.96 7.45
N PHE A 438 -10.72 5.09 6.13
CA PHE A 438 -9.81 5.93 5.33
C PHE A 438 -8.32 5.54 5.40
N GLU A 439 -8.03 4.26 5.69
CA GLU A 439 -6.67 3.67 5.66
C GLU A 439 -6.51 2.61 4.56
N ASN A 440 -7.35 2.63 3.55
CA ASN A 440 -7.38 1.69 2.41
C ASN A 440 -7.57 0.21 2.80
N LYS A 441 -8.32 -0.06 3.88
CA LYS A 441 -8.61 -1.42 4.35
C LYS A 441 -10.01 -1.89 3.98
N THR A 442 -10.99 -1.01 4.13
CA THR A 442 -12.43 -1.35 4.11
C THR A 442 -12.87 -2.03 2.82
N TRP A 443 -12.44 -1.57 1.64
CA TRP A 443 -12.86 -2.21 0.38
C TRP A 443 -12.34 -3.65 0.26
N TYR A 444 -11.09 -3.91 0.65
CA TYR A 444 -10.53 -5.26 0.67
C TYR A 444 -11.26 -6.17 1.65
N ASP A 445 -11.64 -5.63 2.81
CA ASP A 445 -12.44 -6.34 3.80
C ASP A 445 -13.83 -6.67 3.26
N MET A 446 -14.54 -5.71 2.66
CA MET A 446 -15.84 -5.92 2.01
C MET A 446 -15.76 -7.01 0.92
N ALA A 447 -14.72 -6.99 0.10
CA ALA A 447 -14.52 -7.97 -0.97
C ALA A 447 -14.27 -9.38 -0.42
N ARG A 448 -13.43 -9.55 0.62
CA ARG A 448 -13.16 -10.88 1.23
C ARG A 448 -14.28 -11.41 2.09
N TRP A 449 -15.13 -10.54 2.65
CA TRP A 449 -16.32 -10.94 3.41
C TRP A 449 -17.54 -11.20 2.50
N ARG A 450 -17.55 -10.65 1.30
CA ARG A 450 -18.75 -10.54 0.44
C ARG A 450 -19.88 -9.79 1.14
N GLN A 451 -19.52 -8.82 1.95
CA GLN A 451 -20.45 -7.95 2.69
C GLN A 451 -20.06 -6.49 2.52
N ALA A 452 -21.04 -5.61 2.58
CA ALA A 452 -20.87 -4.17 2.60
C ALA A 452 -21.51 -3.60 3.87
N TYR A 453 -20.98 -2.50 4.36
CA TYR A 453 -21.51 -1.85 5.56
C TYR A 453 -22.57 -0.83 5.19
N ASN A 454 -23.74 -0.94 5.83
CA ASN A 454 -24.81 0.04 5.74
C ASN A 454 -24.73 0.99 6.94
N PRO A 455 -24.28 2.25 6.75
CA PRO A 455 -24.11 3.19 7.85
C PRO A 455 -25.45 3.74 8.40
N GLU A 456 -26.59 3.56 7.70
CA GLU A 456 -27.90 3.99 8.20
C GLU A 456 -28.49 2.99 9.24
N THR A 457 -28.18 1.69 9.06
CA THR A 457 -28.65 0.63 9.96
C THR A 457 -27.58 0.15 10.94
N ASN A 458 -26.31 0.50 10.69
CA ASN A 458 -25.14 0.01 11.41
C ASN A 458 -24.98 -1.52 11.34
N GLU A 459 -25.29 -2.10 10.18
CA GLU A 459 -25.27 -3.54 9.93
C GLU A 459 -24.44 -3.87 8.69
N LEU A 460 -24.01 -5.13 8.59
CA LEU A 460 -23.40 -5.68 7.39
C LEU A 460 -24.48 -6.32 6.51
N GLU A 461 -24.50 -5.96 5.25
CA GLU A 461 -25.39 -6.49 4.21
C GLU A 461 -24.61 -7.30 3.18
N ASP A 462 -25.28 -8.12 2.36
CA ASP A 462 -24.65 -8.77 1.23
C ASP A 462 -24.02 -7.72 0.29
N PHE A 463 -22.79 -7.95 -0.15
CA PHE A 463 -22.09 -7.04 -1.08
C PHE A 463 -22.88 -6.82 -2.37
N VAL A 464 -23.35 -7.94 -2.98
CA VAL A 464 -24.17 -7.88 -4.19
C VAL A 464 -25.58 -7.45 -3.82
N GLY A 465 -26.00 -6.33 -4.35
CA GLY A 465 -27.31 -5.72 -4.06
C GLY A 465 -27.26 -4.56 -3.07
N HIS A 466 -26.11 -4.32 -2.41
CA HIS A 466 -25.94 -3.17 -1.53
C HIS A 466 -25.95 -1.84 -2.33
N HIS A 467 -26.60 -0.83 -1.79
CA HIS A 467 -26.67 0.52 -2.35
C HIS A 467 -25.90 1.51 -1.49
N PHE A 468 -25.07 2.32 -2.12
CA PHE A 468 -24.47 3.45 -1.42
C PHE A 468 -25.57 4.48 -1.07
N THR A 469 -25.53 5.08 0.13
CA THR A 469 -26.57 6.00 0.60
C THR A 469 -26.83 7.17 -0.36
N TYR A 470 -25.77 7.68 -0.99
CA TYR A 470 -25.86 8.76 -2.00
C TYR A 470 -26.17 8.25 -3.43
N LEU A 471 -26.23 6.94 -3.67
CA LEU A 471 -26.47 6.33 -4.99
C LEU A 471 -27.58 5.25 -4.93
N PRO A 472 -28.81 5.60 -4.47
CA PRO A 472 -29.85 4.61 -4.16
C PRO A 472 -30.40 3.87 -5.39
N ASN A 473 -30.09 4.33 -6.60
CA ASN A 473 -30.60 3.74 -7.83
C ASN A 473 -29.62 2.74 -8.48
N LYS A 474 -28.45 2.51 -7.89
CA LYS A 474 -27.44 1.54 -8.33
C LYS A 474 -26.97 0.71 -7.15
N ALA A 475 -26.82 -0.58 -7.39
CA ALA A 475 -26.30 -1.52 -6.40
C ALA A 475 -24.91 -2.01 -6.80
N LEU A 476 -24.14 -2.43 -5.81
CA LEU A 476 -22.94 -3.24 -6.02
C LEU A 476 -23.32 -4.57 -6.68
N THR A 477 -22.49 -5.03 -7.59
CA THR A 477 -22.62 -6.32 -8.27
C THR A 477 -21.33 -7.12 -8.12
N GLU A 478 -21.28 -8.34 -8.66
CA GLU A 478 -20.04 -9.12 -8.71
C GLU A 478 -18.90 -8.41 -9.47
N ARG A 479 -19.25 -7.49 -10.37
CA ARG A 479 -18.31 -6.69 -11.13
C ARG A 479 -17.40 -5.84 -10.22
N GLU A 480 -17.96 -5.23 -9.20
CA GLU A 480 -17.24 -4.34 -8.28
C GLU A 480 -16.35 -5.08 -7.26
N LEU A 481 -16.34 -6.42 -7.28
CA LEU A 481 -15.44 -7.23 -6.45
C LEU A 481 -13.98 -7.22 -6.93
N LEU A 482 -13.75 -6.85 -8.17
CA LEU A 482 -12.43 -6.65 -8.76
C LEU A 482 -12.43 -5.35 -9.58
N PHE A 483 -11.26 -4.77 -9.76
CA PHE A 483 -11.06 -3.67 -10.68
C PHE A 483 -10.73 -4.18 -12.09
N PRO A 484 -11.02 -3.39 -13.13
CA PRO A 484 -10.65 -3.76 -14.50
C PRO A 484 -9.13 -3.70 -14.69
N ILE A 485 -8.60 -4.66 -15.45
CA ILE A 485 -7.22 -4.59 -15.93
C ILE A 485 -7.11 -3.38 -16.87
N PRO A 486 -6.08 -2.54 -16.74
CA PRO A 486 -5.95 -1.32 -17.54
C PRO A 486 -5.94 -1.59 -19.04
N THR A 487 -6.60 -0.72 -19.81
CA THR A 487 -6.67 -0.83 -21.29
C THR A 487 -5.28 -0.89 -21.92
N SER A 488 -4.31 -0.11 -21.43
CA SER A 488 -2.92 -0.11 -21.92
C SER A 488 -2.29 -1.50 -21.81
N GLU A 489 -2.53 -2.19 -20.70
CA GLU A 489 -1.94 -3.49 -20.44
C GLU A 489 -2.59 -4.58 -21.32
N MET A 490 -3.92 -4.51 -21.47
CA MET A 490 -4.66 -5.39 -22.38
C MET A 490 -4.22 -5.23 -23.85
N GLN A 491 -3.83 -4.01 -24.25
CA GLN A 491 -3.32 -3.74 -25.59
C GLN A 491 -1.87 -4.21 -25.78
N ASN A 492 -1.05 -4.07 -24.72
CA ASN A 492 0.36 -4.45 -24.75
C ASN A 492 0.56 -5.96 -24.64
N ASN A 493 -0.27 -6.67 -23.88
CA ASN A 493 -0.15 -8.10 -23.66
C ASN A 493 -1.43 -8.84 -24.10
N PRO A 494 -1.42 -9.53 -25.26
CA PRO A 494 -2.59 -10.20 -25.81
C PRO A 494 -3.03 -11.45 -25.01
N ASN A 495 -2.21 -11.91 -24.05
CA ASN A 495 -2.52 -13.07 -23.20
C ASN A 495 -3.36 -12.69 -21.97
N LEU A 496 -3.57 -11.38 -21.72
CA LEU A 496 -4.42 -10.95 -20.62
C LEU A 496 -5.90 -11.11 -20.98
N VAL A 497 -6.67 -11.53 -20.00
CA VAL A 497 -8.13 -11.65 -20.06
C VAL A 497 -8.74 -10.67 -19.07
N GLN A 498 -9.64 -9.80 -19.54
CA GLN A 498 -10.29 -8.79 -18.72
C GLN A 498 -11.21 -9.41 -17.65
N ASN A 499 -11.31 -8.76 -16.50
CA ASN A 499 -12.25 -9.15 -15.46
C ASN A 499 -13.69 -9.04 -15.92
N GLN A 500 -14.52 -9.93 -15.39
CA GLN A 500 -15.93 -10.02 -15.79
C GLN A 500 -16.68 -8.71 -15.58
N GLY A 501 -17.38 -8.25 -16.59
CA GLY A 501 -18.20 -7.03 -16.55
C GLY A 501 -17.51 -5.76 -17.04
N TYR A 502 -16.23 -5.87 -17.48
CA TYR A 502 -15.45 -4.75 -18.02
C TYR A 502 -15.07 -4.93 -19.48
#